data_cada5bf734383ef0c1e7e50ef5743cfe
#
_entry.id   cada5bf734383ef0c1e7e50ef5743cfe
#
_cell.length_a   1.000
_cell.length_b   1.000
_cell.length_c   1.000
_cell.angle_alpha   90.00
_cell.angle_beta   90.00
_cell.angle_gamma   90.00
#
_symmetry.space_group_name_H-M   'P 1'
#
loop_
_entity.id
_entity.type
_entity.pdbx_description
1 polymer ?
#
loop_
_entity_poly.entity_id
_entity_poly.type
_entity_poly.pdbx_seq_one_letter_code
_entity_poly.pdbx_strand_id
1 'polypeptide(L)'
;MKKKWLKKSSAILLSLTMVLSLFPGMNGTIPTVQAAEKTSPESAYWTDVSGLKSFSLDETSDTEGRIIFGQNGSGAAQQWKIAGIDSGINGDNIILFAASPLGSSAFQKEYNTNKPYDPNWNCTYPDGTIVSEVFPNHYGVSDLRAELNTYMRDNSYFSESEKTKMNQTTIYTDDKNNSTTYSVTDILYAPYGDYYRPNDKYVTVGTNTSDKLNGGVMINISKWGNDIFWLRSPSDTFKSKALVVCPGQSVCADSVEDINSLVPAFDLNLSDVSFASAAEAASSSYSGFKANDTDNTMTANTYTLRYKSSGNEEAVISLNGTEINVKNANEKYLMVQNNNGVYALKIDSDNQTINASDIQMGSAESDKLANFNNCKVWLESTNADRITTAKMAVTTINSIEITDITAPVAGSAFDTEAACATTGVSTTTPTVTWIHGGESVTGNAGYNTKYTASVTLTAKAGYEFASNVKATMDGKAASVTKNQDGITVSYSYKKTAPKAVSNAYFATVDDLKDCYNI
;
A
#
# COMPACT_ATOMS: atom_id res chain seq x y z
N MET A 1 -8.96 53.73 -17.17
CA MET A 1 -9.75 52.83 -18.05
C MET A 1 -9.72 51.42 -17.50
N LYS A 2 -10.86 50.90 -17.05
CA LYS A 2 -11.08 49.57 -16.50
C LYS A 2 -11.22 48.56 -17.63
N LYS A 3 -10.59 47.36 -17.54
CA LYS A 3 -11.05 46.09 -18.13
C LYS A 3 -10.49 44.95 -17.27
N LYS A 4 -11.27 44.38 -16.40
CA LYS A 4 -12.05 43.13 -16.40
C LYS A 4 -11.33 41.96 -17.10
N TRP A 5 -10.82 41.03 -16.33
CA TRP A 5 -10.65 39.65 -16.72
C TRP A 5 -11.48 38.76 -15.80
N LEU A 6 -12.53 38.20 -16.37
CA LEU A 6 -13.40 37.20 -15.76
C LEU A 6 -13.32 35.93 -16.60
N LYS A 7 -13.16 34.79 -15.92
CA LYS A 7 -13.63 33.45 -16.30
C LYS A 7 -12.97 32.70 -17.45
N LYS A 8 -12.31 31.62 -17.10
CA LYS A 8 -12.43 30.33 -17.79
C LYS A 8 -12.26 29.20 -16.80
N SER A 9 -13.30 28.81 -16.14
CA SER A 9 -13.49 27.51 -15.50
C SER A 9 -14.82 27.02 -16.01
N SER A 10 -14.82 26.02 -16.88
CA SER A 10 -15.94 25.13 -17.21
C SER A 10 -15.79 24.63 -18.65
N ALA A 11 -15.12 23.56 -18.90
CA ALA A 11 -15.31 22.74 -20.10
C ALA A 11 -14.43 21.45 -20.02
N ILE A 12 -14.66 20.54 -19.08
CA ILE A 12 -14.34 19.12 -19.26
C ILE A 12 -15.43 18.34 -18.52
N LEU A 13 -16.60 18.28 -19.09
CA LEU A 13 -17.64 17.34 -18.72
C LEU A 13 -18.65 17.20 -19.88
N LEU A 14 -18.19 16.81 -21.06
CA LEU A 14 -19.06 16.41 -22.16
C LEU A 14 -18.24 15.69 -23.25
N SER A 15 -17.82 14.47 -23.05
CA SER A 15 -17.35 13.61 -24.17
C SER A 15 -17.44 12.11 -23.93
N LEU A 16 -18.36 11.64 -23.08
CA LEU A 16 -18.56 10.19 -22.88
C LEU A 16 -20.01 9.72 -23.11
N THR A 17 -20.77 10.41 -23.92
CA THR A 17 -22.16 10.01 -24.25
C THR A 17 -22.44 9.86 -25.75
N MET A 18 -21.47 9.62 -26.58
CA MET A 18 -21.68 9.52 -28.01
C MET A 18 -20.96 8.38 -28.74
N VAL A 19 -20.98 7.15 -28.17
CA VAL A 19 -20.55 5.94 -28.90
C VAL A 19 -21.48 4.73 -28.64
N LEU A 20 -22.70 4.91 -28.17
CA LEU A 20 -23.61 3.79 -27.89
C LEU A 20 -24.84 3.74 -28.81
N SER A 21 -24.75 4.18 -30.06
CA SER A 21 -25.91 4.16 -30.99
C SER A 21 -25.66 3.45 -32.33
N LEU A 22 -24.71 2.51 -32.45
CA LEU A 22 -24.41 1.86 -33.73
C LEU A 22 -24.54 0.33 -33.75
N PHE A 23 -25.16 -0.31 -32.76
CA PHE A 23 -25.47 -1.75 -32.88
C PHE A 23 -26.89 -2.07 -32.40
N PRO A 24 -27.89 -2.14 -33.29
CA PRO A 24 -29.19 -2.72 -32.96
C PRO A 24 -29.10 -4.26 -33.09
N GLY A 25 -29.18 -4.97 -31.97
CA GLY A 25 -29.39 -6.42 -31.98
C GLY A 25 -28.49 -7.29 -31.12
N MET A 26 -28.35 -6.96 -29.83
CA MET A 26 -27.89 -7.96 -28.84
C MET A 26 -28.65 -7.75 -27.53
N ASN A 27 -29.68 -8.56 -27.32
CA ASN A 27 -30.29 -8.77 -26.03
C ASN A 27 -29.37 -9.70 -25.20
N GLY A 28 -28.28 -9.16 -24.70
CA GLY A 28 -27.41 -9.78 -23.71
C GLY A 28 -27.26 -8.77 -22.57
N THR A 29 -27.68 -9.13 -21.37
CA THR A 29 -27.35 -8.41 -20.16
C THR A 29 -25.85 -8.25 -20.08
N ILE A 30 -25.34 -7.03 -20.34
CA ILE A 30 -23.95 -6.67 -20.09
C ILE A 30 -23.78 -6.77 -18.56
N PRO A 31 -22.86 -7.61 -18.03
CA PRO A 31 -22.52 -7.53 -16.64
C PRO A 31 -21.97 -6.11 -16.43
N THR A 32 -22.67 -5.30 -15.65
CA THR A 32 -22.11 -4.06 -15.12
C THR A 32 -20.91 -4.48 -14.30
N VAL A 33 -19.72 -4.31 -14.87
CA VAL A 33 -18.49 -4.26 -14.08
C VAL A 33 -18.71 -3.06 -13.16
N GLN A 34 -19.13 -3.34 -11.94
CA GLN A 34 -19.18 -2.36 -10.88
C GLN A 34 -17.73 -1.90 -10.72
N ALA A 35 -17.44 -0.69 -11.21
CA ALA A 35 -16.17 -0.05 -10.92
C ALA A 35 -16.03 -0.13 -9.41
N ALA A 36 -14.97 -0.77 -8.94
CA ALA A 36 -14.62 -0.78 -7.53
C ALA A 36 -14.78 0.66 -7.04
N GLU A 37 -15.61 0.86 -6.01
CA GLU A 37 -15.76 2.17 -5.37
C GLU A 37 -14.34 2.64 -5.10
N LYS A 38 -13.94 3.71 -5.81
CA LYS A 38 -12.69 4.39 -5.54
C LYS A 38 -12.88 4.92 -4.12
N THR A 39 -12.35 4.20 -3.14
CA THR A 39 -12.22 4.69 -1.78
C THR A 39 -11.76 6.13 -1.86
N SER A 40 -12.31 7.01 -1.03
CA SER A 40 -12.03 8.45 -0.97
C SER A 40 -10.59 8.71 -1.36
N PRO A 41 -10.28 9.71 -2.23
CA PRO A 41 -8.93 9.90 -2.70
C PRO A 41 -8.02 9.94 -1.49
N GLU A 42 -7.07 9.00 -1.43
CA GLU A 42 -6.10 8.97 -0.37
C GLU A 42 -5.46 10.34 -0.32
N SER A 43 -5.35 10.87 0.88
CA SER A 43 -4.75 12.17 1.08
C SER A 43 -3.32 12.13 0.56
N ALA A 44 -2.84 13.19 -0.08
CA ALA A 44 -1.43 13.35 -0.45
C ALA A 44 -0.48 13.24 0.76
N TYR A 45 -1.03 13.14 1.96
CA TYR A 45 -0.31 13.06 3.23
C TYR A 45 -0.41 11.70 3.93
N TRP A 46 -1.20 10.77 3.42
CA TRP A 46 -1.34 9.42 3.95
C TRP A 46 -1.72 8.44 2.84
N THR A 47 -1.13 7.25 2.84
CA THR A 47 -1.46 6.20 1.88
C THR A 47 -1.22 4.80 2.45
N ASP A 48 -1.91 3.81 1.93
CA ASP A 48 -1.62 2.40 2.18
C ASP A 48 -0.60 1.85 1.17
N VAL A 49 -0.32 0.55 1.24
CA VAL A 49 0.60 -0.13 0.32
C VAL A 49 0.12 -0.06 -1.13
N SER A 50 -1.20 -0.12 -1.37
CA SER A 50 -1.78 0.00 -2.70
C SER A 50 -1.51 1.38 -3.31
N GLY A 51 -1.67 2.44 -2.51
CA GLY A 51 -1.39 3.79 -2.94
C GLY A 51 0.09 4.03 -3.20
N LEU A 52 1.02 3.48 -2.38
CA LEU A 52 2.46 3.53 -2.68
C LEU A 52 2.78 2.90 -4.03
N LYS A 53 2.16 1.76 -4.35
CA LYS A 53 2.33 1.05 -5.62
C LYS A 53 1.69 1.75 -6.83
N SER A 54 0.89 2.78 -6.62
CA SER A 54 0.29 3.57 -7.69
C SER A 54 1.19 4.68 -8.23
N PHE A 55 2.27 5.03 -7.52
CA PHE A 55 3.26 5.98 -8.02
C PHE A 55 4.17 5.32 -9.05
N SER A 56 4.57 6.08 -10.06
CA SER A 56 5.53 5.66 -11.07
C SER A 56 6.24 6.88 -11.66
N LEU A 57 7.49 6.70 -12.11
CA LEU A 57 8.26 7.68 -12.86
C LEU A 57 8.27 7.38 -14.37
N ASP A 58 7.42 6.46 -14.84
CA ASP A 58 7.30 6.18 -16.27
C ASP A 58 6.74 7.39 -17.05
N GLU A 59 6.71 7.28 -18.37
CA GLU A 59 6.24 8.36 -19.26
C GLU A 59 4.80 8.81 -18.98
N THR A 60 4.00 7.94 -18.36
CA THR A 60 2.55 8.11 -18.24
C THR A 60 2.12 8.72 -16.91
N SER A 61 3.00 8.74 -15.91
CA SER A 61 2.69 9.22 -14.57
C SER A 61 3.18 10.65 -14.35
N ASP A 62 2.25 11.55 -14.05
CA ASP A 62 2.56 12.93 -13.63
C ASP A 62 2.71 13.09 -12.11
N THR A 63 2.48 12.03 -11.34
CA THR A 63 2.48 12.09 -9.88
C THR A 63 3.74 11.44 -9.31
N GLU A 64 4.67 12.27 -8.84
CA GLU A 64 5.87 11.82 -8.14
C GLU A 64 5.54 11.51 -6.68
N GLY A 65 5.82 10.28 -6.24
CA GLY A 65 5.83 9.87 -4.84
C GLY A 65 7.25 9.71 -4.32
N ARG A 66 7.47 10.01 -3.03
CA ARG A 66 8.77 9.88 -2.37
C ARG A 66 8.66 9.13 -1.06
N ILE A 67 9.73 8.40 -0.75
CA ILE A 67 9.94 7.75 0.54
C ILE A 67 11.18 8.34 1.20
N ILE A 68 11.10 8.61 2.49
CA ILE A 68 12.25 8.91 3.33
C ILE A 68 12.74 7.57 3.90
N PHE A 69 13.98 7.19 3.56
CA PHE A 69 14.55 5.91 3.97
C PHE A 69 16.08 5.98 3.96
N GLY A 70 16.72 5.54 5.03
CA GLY A 70 18.17 5.67 5.19
C GLY A 70 18.64 7.12 5.38
N GLN A 71 19.95 7.29 5.36
CA GLN A 71 20.62 8.58 5.49
C GLN A 71 21.66 8.74 4.39
N ASN A 72 22.07 9.97 4.11
CA ASN A 72 23.22 10.26 3.28
C ASN A 72 24.50 10.35 4.12
N GLY A 73 25.65 10.52 3.46
CA GLY A 73 26.94 10.60 4.14
C GLY A 73 27.10 11.72 5.18
N SER A 74 26.19 12.70 5.21
CA SER A 74 26.15 13.76 6.24
C SER A 74 25.23 13.42 7.43
N GLY A 75 24.58 12.26 7.42
CA GLY A 75 23.61 11.86 8.42
C GLY A 75 22.21 12.49 8.24
N ALA A 76 21.98 13.20 7.14
CA ALA A 76 20.66 13.72 6.81
C ALA A 76 19.77 12.63 6.20
N ALA A 77 18.46 12.74 6.39
CA ALA A 77 17.49 11.84 5.81
C ALA A 77 17.64 11.76 4.29
N GLN A 78 17.71 10.53 3.76
CA GLN A 78 17.73 10.31 2.32
C GLN A 78 16.31 10.19 1.78
N GLN A 79 16.01 10.96 0.74
CA GLN A 79 14.77 10.85 0.00
C GLN A 79 14.96 10.00 -1.25
N TRP A 80 13.95 9.21 -1.55
CA TRP A 80 13.88 8.33 -2.72
C TRP A 80 12.60 8.58 -3.49
N LYS A 81 12.70 8.69 -4.80
CA LYS A 81 11.55 8.72 -5.69
C LYS A 81 11.04 7.30 -5.90
N ILE A 82 9.74 7.11 -5.88
CA ILE A 82 9.11 5.83 -6.22
C ILE A 82 9.12 5.69 -7.74
N ALA A 83 9.92 4.78 -8.26
CA ALA A 83 10.03 4.55 -9.70
C ALA A 83 8.85 3.73 -10.24
N GLY A 84 8.33 2.79 -9.46
CA GLY A 84 7.25 1.89 -9.82
C GLY A 84 7.39 0.55 -9.10
N ILE A 85 6.69 -0.48 -9.60
CA ILE A 85 6.75 -1.85 -9.09
C ILE A 85 7.78 -2.63 -9.91
N ASP A 86 8.60 -3.47 -9.25
CA ASP A 86 9.40 -4.49 -9.94
C ASP A 86 8.59 -5.81 -10.02
N SER A 87 8.04 -6.10 -11.19
CA SER A 87 7.30 -7.34 -11.41
C SER A 87 8.21 -8.59 -11.54
N GLY A 88 9.52 -8.42 -11.60
CA GLY A 88 10.51 -9.50 -11.53
C GLY A 88 10.78 -9.99 -10.11
N ILE A 89 10.29 -9.27 -9.10
CA ILE A 89 10.39 -9.63 -7.69
C ILE A 89 9.02 -10.08 -7.18
N ASN A 90 8.96 -11.24 -6.54
CA ASN A 90 7.72 -11.74 -5.95
C ASN A 90 7.33 -10.95 -4.69
N GLY A 91 6.03 -10.73 -4.52
CA GLY A 91 5.46 -10.06 -3.35
C GLY A 91 5.30 -8.55 -3.54
N ASP A 92 4.85 -7.89 -2.47
CA ASP A 92 4.65 -6.44 -2.48
C ASP A 92 6.00 -5.72 -2.42
N ASN A 93 6.30 -4.96 -3.45
CA ASN A 93 7.54 -4.20 -3.57
C ASN A 93 7.34 -2.90 -4.35
N ILE A 94 8.28 -1.98 -4.20
CA ILE A 94 8.48 -0.81 -5.05
C ILE A 94 9.96 -0.58 -5.30
N ILE A 95 10.30 -0.12 -6.50
CA ILE A 95 11.64 0.36 -6.81
C ILE A 95 11.79 1.78 -6.31
N LEU A 96 12.81 2.03 -5.53
CA LEU A 96 13.21 3.34 -5.05
C LEU A 96 14.46 3.82 -5.79
N PHE A 97 14.38 5.04 -6.32
CA PHE A 97 15.46 5.71 -7.04
C PHE A 97 15.89 6.96 -6.28
N ALA A 98 17.17 7.09 -5.99
CA ALA A 98 17.67 8.16 -5.11
C ALA A 98 17.24 9.54 -5.62
N ALA A 99 16.61 10.36 -4.78
CA ALA A 99 16.13 11.70 -5.13
C ALA A 99 17.27 12.74 -5.13
N SER A 100 18.39 12.43 -4.52
CA SER A 100 19.66 13.18 -4.55
C SER A 100 20.83 12.21 -4.51
N PRO A 101 22.02 12.58 -4.96
CA PRO A 101 23.20 11.71 -4.88
C PRO A 101 23.49 11.28 -3.44
N LEU A 102 23.86 9.99 -3.26
CA LEU A 102 24.38 9.50 -1.98
C LEU A 102 25.84 9.93 -1.76
N GLY A 103 26.56 10.17 -2.83
CA GLY A 103 27.96 10.55 -2.84
C GLY A 103 28.47 10.70 -4.28
N SER A 104 29.77 10.58 -4.47
CA SER A 104 30.42 10.60 -5.78
C SER A 104 31.60 9.64 -5.80
N SER A 105 31.91 9.08 -6.97
CA SER A 105 33.04 8.17 -7.17
C SER A 105 33.46 8.17 -8.64
N ALA A 106 34.68 7.70 -8.92
CA ALA A 106 35.04 7.23 -10.25
C ALA A 106 34.30 5.93 -10.55
N PHE A 107 33.97 5.67 -11.81
CA PHE A 107 33.49 4.34 -12.21
C PHE A 107 34.61 3.32 -11.98
N GLN A 108 35.82 3.65 -12.33
CA GLN A 108 37.03 2.85 -12.17
C GLN A 108 38.27 3.75 -12.07
N LYS A 109 39.00 3.69 -10.98
CA LYS A 109 40.19 4.53 -10.73
C LYS A 109 41.39 4.20 -11.64
N GLU A 110 41.50 2.94 -12.08
CA GLU A 110 42.56 2.47 -12.95
C GLU A 110 41.99 2.05 -14.31
N TYR A 111 42.20 2.84 -15.36
CA TYR A 111 41.52 2.66 -16.64
C TYR A 111 42.42 2.16 -17.80
N ASN A 112 43.74 2.07 -17.61
CA ASN A 112 44.65 1.84 -18.71
C ASN A 112 44.83 0.38 -19.13
N THR A 113 44.42 -0.55 -18.30
CA THR A 113 44.63 -1.98 -18.54
C THR A 113 43.35 -2.78 -18.30
N ASN A 114 43.20 -3.86 -19.08
CA ASN A 114 42.18 -4.87 -18.74
C ASN A 114 42.47 -5.44 -17.35
N LYS A 115 41.43 -5.75 -16.63
CA LYS A 115 41.54 -6.40 -15.30
C LYS A 115 41.44 -7.92 -15.42
N PRO A 116 42.30 -8.72 -14.77
CA PRO A 116 42.07 -10.13 -14.60
C PRO A 116 40.73 -10.34 -13.90
N TYR A 117 39.95 -11.30 -14.39
CA TYR A 117 38.65 -11.59 -13.78
C TYR A 117 38.82 -12.39 -12.47
N ASP A 118 38.15 -11.92 -11.42
CA ASP A 118 38.08 -12.63 -10.13
C ASP A 118 36.66 -13.18 -9.91
N PRO A 119 36.51 -14.51 -9.76
CA PRO A 119 35.22 -15.13 -9.47
C PRO A 119 34.51 -14.58 -8.22
N ASN A 120 35.27 -14.01 -7.27
CA ASN A 120 34.70 -13.41 -6.06
C ASN A 120 33.85 -12.15 -6.33
N TRP A 121 33.90 -11.59 -7.53
CA TRP A 121 33.03 -10.50 -7.92
C TRP A 121 31.57 -10.94 -8.13
N ASN A 122 31.30 -12.26 -8.10
CA ASN A 122 29.97 -12.84 -8.21
C ASN A 122 29.19 -12.37 -9.45
N CYS A 123 29.91 -12.27 -10.60
CA CYS A 123 29.28 -12.05 -11.89
C CYS A 123 28.87 -13.40 -12.47
N THR A 124 27.63 -13.53 -12.91
CA THR A 124 27.12 -14.74 -13.54
C THR A 124 27.02 -14.53 -15.04
N TYR A 125 27.78 -15.31 -15.80
CA TYR A 125 27.76 -15.30 -17.27
C TYR A 125 26.85 -16.41 -17.79
N PRO A 126 26.06 -16.16 -18.85
CA PRO A 126 25.22 -17.19 -19.47
C PRO A 126 26.10 -18.27 -20.11
N ASP A 127 25.53 -19.46 -20.26
CA ASP A 127 26.08 -20.58 -21.02
C ASP A 127 27.49 -21.05 -20.64
N GLY A 128 27.91 -20.79 -19.39
CA GLY A 128 29.23 -21.22 -18.91
C GLY A 128 30.41 -20.48 -19.56
N THR A 129 30.20 -19.27 -20.06
CA THR A 129 31.28 -18.41 -20.59
C THR A 129 32.40 -18.27 -19.57
N ILE A 130 33.64 -18.62 -19.95
CA ILE A 130 34.84 -18.46 -19.13
C ILE A 130 35.46 -17.11 -19.46
N VAL A 131 35.59 -16.27 -18.45
CA VAL A 131 36.13 -14.93 -18.55
C VAL A 131 37.47 -14.87 -17.83
N SER A 132 38.53 -14.46 -18.52
CA SER A 132 39.87 -14.33 -17.95
C SER A 132 40.24 -12.87 -17.63
N GLU A 133 39.68 -11.92 -18.36
CA GLU A 133 39.90 -10.48 -18.16
C GLU A 133 38.71 -9.67 -18.68
N VAL A 134 38.52 -8.50 -18.14
CA VAL A 134 37.45 -7.55 -18.46
C VAL A 134 37.99 -6.14 -18.72
N PHE A 135 37.21 -5.32 -19.41
CA PHE A 135 37.54 -3.93 -19.64
C PHE A 135 37.38 -3.08 -18.37
N PRO A 136 38.05 -1.91 -18.26
CA PRO A 136 37.89 -0.98 -17.13
C PRO A 136 36.44 -0.49 -16.93
N ASN A 137 35.59 -0.50 -17.95
CA ASN A 137 34.20 -0.09 -17.88
C ASN A 137 33.24 -1.24 -17.52
N HIS A 138 33.75 -2.35 -17.02
CA HIS A 138 32.94 -3.48 -16.56
C HIS A 138 32.36 -3.21 -15.16
N TYR A 139 31.04 -3.03 -15.05
CA TYR A 139 30.37 -2.68 -13.77
C TYR A 139 30.63 -3.67 -12.64
N GLY A 140 30.60 -4.96 -12.93
CA GLY A 140 30.75 -6.02 -11.92
C GLY A 140 32.04 -5.93 -11.10
N VAL A 141 33.11 -5.34 -11.67
CA VAL A 141 34.43 -5.19 -11.06
C VAL A 141 34.78 -3.71 -10.74
N SER A 142 33.82 -2.81 -10.92
CA SER A 142 34.04 -1.38 -10.82
C SER A 142 34.19 -0.89 -9.39
N ASP A 143 34.95 0.20 -9.22
CA ASP A 143 34.99 0.94 -7.96
C ASP A 143 33.62 1.54 -7.63
N LEU A 144 32.83 1.90 -8.63
CA LEU A 144 31.44 2.34 -8.49
C LEU A 144 30.59 1.29 -7.72
N ARG A 145 30.59 0.03 -8.17
CA ARG A 145 29.85 -1.05 -7.50
C ARG A 145 30.38 -1.32 -6.09
N ALA A 146 31.72 -1.29 -5.94
CA ALA A 146 32.36 -1.47 -4.63
C ALA A 146 31.95 -0.38 -3.64
N GLU A 147 31.82 0.88 -4.09
CA GLU A 147 31.37 2.00 -3.26
C GLU A 147 29.91 1.86 -2.85
N LEU A 148 29.01 1.49 -3.77
CA LEU A 148 27.60 1.19 -3.45
C LEU A 148 27.46 0.07 -2.43
N ASN A 149 28.27 -1.00 -2.56
CA ASN A 149 28.34 -2.07 -1.58
C ASN A 149 28.92 -1.61 -0.23
N THR A 150 29.76 -0.58 -0.21
CA THR A 150 30.27 0.01 1.03
C THR A 150 29.15 0.76 1.74
N TYR A 151 28.35 1.56 1.03
CA TYR A 151 27.17 2.22 1.62
C TYR A 151 26.18 1.21 2.21
N MET A 152 25.98 0.07 1.55
CA MET A 152 25.13 -1.01 2.09
C MET A 152 25.68 -1.65 3.38
N ARG A 153 27.00 -1.68 3.55
CA ARG A 153 27.61 -2.24 4.78
C ARG A 153 27.68 -1.23 5.92
N ASP A 154 27.65 0.05 5.61
CA ASP A 154 27.77 1.12 6.59
C ASP A 154 26.41 1.47 7.22
N ASN A 155 26.27 1.27 8.52
CA ASN A 155 25.06 1.54 9.27
C ASN A 155 24.73 3.04 9.38
N SER A 156 25.66 3.93 9.02
CA SER A 156 25.37 5.36 8.91
C SER A 156 24.43 5.67 7.73
N TYR A 157 24.49 4.88 6.65
CA TYR A 157 23.57 5.01 5.51
C TYR A 157 22.27 4.24 5.75
N PHE A 158 22.37 2.97 6.07
CA PHE A 158 21.20 2.09 6.32
C PHE A 158 21.43 1.31 7.62
N SER A 159 20.52 1.43 8.57
CA SER A 159 20.54 0.61 9.78
C SER A 159 20.37 -0.88 9.46
N GLU A 160 20.76 -1.77 10.38
CA GLU A 160 20.55 -3.20 10.19
C GLU A 160 19.07 -3.55 9.97
N SER A 161 18.17 -2.87 10.67
CA SER A 161 16.72 -3.07 10.49
C SER A 161 16.23 -2.57 9.13
N GLU A 162 16.74 -1.44 8.62
CA GLU A 162 16.42 -0.95 7.28
C GLU A 162 16.90 -1.92 6.19
N LYS A 163 18.11 -2.46 6.32
CA LYS A 163 18.68 -3.44 5.38
C LYS A 163 17.79 -4.68 5.22
N THR A 164 17.10 -5.11 6.28
CA THR A 164 16.17 -6.26 6.22
C THR A 164 14.92 -5.97 5.36
N LYS A 165 14.65 -4.72 5.04
CA LYS A 165 13.51 -4.31 4.21
C LYS A 165 13.87 -4.13 2.75
N MET A 166 15.13 -4.26 2.39
CA MET A 166 15.63 -4.11 1.02
C MET A 166 15.78 -5.48 0.36
N ASN A 167 15.25 -5.62 -0.85
CA ASN A 167 15.36 -6.86 -1.62
C ASN A 167 16.71 -6.94 -2.34
N GLN A 168 17.16 -8.16 -2.56
CA GLN A 168 18.22 -8.42 -3.53
C GLN A 168 17.63 -8.40 -4.94
N THR A 169 18.27 -7.68 -5.86
CA THR A 169 17.80 -7.49 -7.24
C THR A 169 18.86 -8.03 -8.20
N THR A 170 18.44 -8.93 -9.10
CA THR A 170 19.31 -9.42 -10.17
C THR A 170 19.24 -8.47 -11.36
N ILE A 171 20.36 -7.86 -11.67
CA ILE A 171 20.51 -6.91 -12.76
C ILE A 171 21.54 -7.40 -13.79
N TYR A 172 21.28 -7.11 -15.06
CA TYR A 172 22.16 -7.45 -16.18
C TYR A 172 22.83 -6.21 -16.74
N THR A 173 24.01 -6.40 -17.28
CA THR A 173 24.74 -5.40 -18.07
C THR A 173 25.68 -6.07 -19.05
N ASP A 174 26.32 -5.29 -19.94
CA ASP A 174 27.16 -5.80 -21.00
C ASP A 174 28.63 -5.98 -20.56
N ASP A 175 29.24 -7.05 -20.99
CA ASP A 175 30.69 -7.23 -21.00
C ASP A 175 31.20 -7.03 -22.44
N LYS A 176 31.74 -5.85 -22.71
CA LYS A 176 32.20 -5.50 -24.05
C LYS A 176 33.52 -6.16 -24.43
N ASN A 177 34.34 -6.60 -23.45
CA ASN A 177 35.58 -7.35 -23.75
C ASN A 177 35.27 -8.75 -24.31
N ASN A 178 34.25 -9.39 -23.76
CA ASN A 178 33.91 -10.77 -24.09
C ASN A 178 32.69 -10.86 -25.03
N SER A 179 32.17 -9.71 -25.51
CA SER A 179 31.00 -9.63 -26.41
C SER A 179 29.78 -10.41 -25.91
N THR A 180 29.56 -10.35 -24.61
CA THR A 180 28.47 -11.06 -23.92
C THR A 180 27.83 -10.16 -22.87
N THR A 181 26.86 -10.70 -22.16
CA THR A 181 26.23 -10.07 -20.99
C THR A 181 26.51 -10.88 -19.74
N TYR A 182 26.36 -10.26 -18.59
CA TYR A 182 26.44 -10.92 -17.31
C TYR A 182 25.41 -10.32 -16.34
N SER A 183 25.11 -11.04 -15.28
CA SER A 183 24.30 -10.52 -14.18
C SER A 183 25.09 -10.41 -12.89
N VAL A 184 24.65 -9.50 -12.05
CA VAL A 184 25.02 -9.43 -10.63
C VAL A 184 23.77 -9.32 -9.79
N THR A 185 23.84 -9.79 -8.55
CA THR A 185 22.76 -9.62 -7.58
C THR A 185 23.24 -8.65 -6.52
N ASP A 186 22.66 -7.47 -6.50
CA ASP A 186 22.98 -6.38 -5.59
C ASP A 186 21.70 -5.91 -4.88
N ILE A 187 21.86 -5.29 -3.70
CA ILE A 187 20.75 -4.57 -3.04
C ILE A 187 20.69 -3.15 -3.58
N LEU A 188 21.82 -2.43 -3.55
CA LEU A 188 21.94 -1.07 -4.05
C LEU A 188 22.73 -1.09 -5.35
N TYR A 189 22.17 -0.58 -6.43
CA TYR A 189 22.75 -0.69 -7.76
C TYR A 189 22.61 0.59 -8.60
N ALA A 190 23.53 0.81 -9.53
CA ALA A 190 23.44 1.90 -10.49
C ALA A 190 22.40 1.59 -11.57
N PRO A 191 21.65 2.59 -12.09
CA PRO A 191 20.73 2.40 -13.20
C PRO A 191 21.44 1.95 -14.48
N TYR A 192 20.71 1.34 -15.40
CA TYR A 192 21.17 1.01 -16.74
C TYR A 192 20.72 2.08 -17.74
N GLY A 193 21.55 2.46 -18.68
CA GLY A 193 21.21 3.32 -19.81
C GLY A 193 21.71 2.73 -21.11
N ASP A 194 21.13 3.17 -22.23
CA ASP A 194 21.51 2.75 -23.57
C ASP A 194 21.65 3.98 -24.47
N TYR A 195 22.82 4.17 -25.04
CA TYR A 195 23.13 5.30 -25.92
C TYR A 195 22.40 5.25 -27.28
N TYR A 196 22.07 4.05 -27.75
CA TYR A 196 21.50 3.83 -29.08
C TYR A 196 19.99 3.63 -29.12
N ARG A 197 19.30 3.74 -28.00
CA ARG A 197 17.84 3.69 -28.03
C ARG A 197 17.29 4.94 -28.71
N PRO A 198 16.17 4.85 -29.43
CA PRO A 198 15.56 6.01 -30.09
C PRO A 198 15.26 7.18 -29.14
N ASN A 199 15.30 6.93 -27.86
CA ASN A 199 15.13 7.87 -26.77
C ASN A 199 16.28 7.72 -25.77
N ASP A 200 17.39 8.39 -26.01
CA ASP A 200 18.52 8.59 -25.07
C ASP A 200 18.13 9.32 -23.76
N LYS A 201 16.82 9.43 -23.52
CA LYS A 201 16.20 10.12 -22.37
C LYS A 201 15.73 9.18 -21.27
N TYR A 202 16.04 7.89 -21.36
CA TYR A 202 15.57 6.90 -20.40
C TYR A 202 16.70 6.11 -19.77
N VAL A 203 16.53 5.84 -18.48
CA VAL A 203 17.32 4.83 -17.74
C VAL A 203 16.40 3.77 -17.19
N THR A 204 16.92 2.57 -16.94
CA THR A 204 16.15 1.47 -16.37
C THR A 204 16.64 1.12 -14.98
N VAL A 205 15.70 0.81 -14.09
CA VAL A 205 15.91 0.35 -12.71
C VAL A 205 15.08 -0.90 -12.46
N GLY A 206 15.46 -1.70 -11.47
CA GLY A 206 14.82 -2.97 -11.16
C GLY A 206 15.38 -4.15 -11.95
N THR A 207 14.70 -5.29 -11.85
CA THR A 207 15.07 -6.54 -12.50
C THR A 207 15.07 -6.41 -14.03
N ASN A 208 16.16 -6.78 -14.65
CA ASN A 208 16.26 -6.81 -16.10
C ASN A 208 16.98 -8.08 -16.59
N THR A 209 16.79 -8.43 -17.86
CA THR A 209 17.51 -9.49 -18.56
C THR A 209 18.51 -8.90 -19.55
N SER A 210 19.32 -9.74 -20.17
CA SER A 210 20.41 -9.33 -21.09
C SER A 210 19.98 -8.44 -22.26
N ASP A 211 18.74 -8.54 -22.68
CA ASP A 211 18.21 -7.87 -23.87
C ASP A 211 16.88 -7.14 -23.64
N LYS A 212 16.29 -7.28 -22.45
CA LYS A 212 14.97 -6.71 -22.10
C LYS A 212 14.85 -6.36 -20.63
N LEU A 213 14.07 -5.33 -20.38
CA LEU A 213 13.55 -5.06 -19.06
C LEU A 213 12.54 -6.17 -18.69
N ASN A 214 12.81 -6.95 -17.65
CA ASN A 214 12.04 -8.15 -17.30
C ASN A 214 11.11 -7.96 -16.08
N GLY A 215 11.01 -6.77 -15.56
CA GLY A 215 10.19 -6.52 -14.38
C GLY A 215 10.40 -5.12 -13.82
N GLY A 216 11.53 -4.53 -14.11
CA GLY A 216 11.87 -3.18 -13.69
C GLY A 216 11.16 -2.10 -14.50
N VAL A 217 11.53 -0.86 -14.26
CA VAL A 217 10.86 0.34 -14.80
C VAL A 217 11.84 1.19 -15.62
N MET A 218 11.33 1.75 -16.73
CA MET A 218 12.01 2.79 -17.51
C MET A 218 11.65 4.16 -16.97
N ILE A 219 12.67 4.93 -16.57
CA ILE A 219 12.53 6.27 -15.99
C ILE A 219 12.95 7.30 -17.02
N ASN A 220 12.13 8.31 -17.23
CA ASN A 220 12.51 9.48 -18.00
C ASN A 220 13.47 10.36 -17.17
N ILE A 221 14.73 10.48 -17.61
CA ILE A 221 15.76 11.24 -16.91
C ILE A 221 15.50 12.74 -16.85
N SER A 222 14.59 13.28 -17.67
CA SER A 222 14.16 14.68 -17.57
C SER A 222 13.52 15.00 -16.20
N LYS A 223 13.07 13.99 -15.47
CA LYS A 223 12.49 14.11 -14.12
C LYS A 223 13.57 14.12 -13.02
N TRP A 224 14.84 13.95 -13.35
CA TRP A 224 15.91 13.92 -12.36
C TRP A 224 16.45 15.32 -12.00
N GLY A 225 16.83 16.09 -12.96
CA GLY A 225 17.54 17.35 -12.77
C GLY A 225 18.73 17.50 -13.74
N ASN A 226 19.73 18.29 -13.36
CA ASN A 226 20.87 18.58 -14.23
C ASN A 226 22.20 17.94 -13.77
N ASP A 227 22.17 17.09 -12.73
CA ASP A 227 23.38 16.45 -12.21
C ASP A 227 23.86 15.34 -13.14
N ILE A 228 25.19 15.23 -13.29
CA ILE A 228 25.82 14.10 -13.98
C ILE A 228 25.92 12.95 -12.99
N PHE A 229 25.46 11.75 -13.38
CA PHE A 229 25.60 10.56 -12.54
C PHE A 229 25.89 9.31 -13.36
N TRP A 230 26.61 8.37 -12.72
CA TRP A 230 26.99 7.11 -13.33
C TRP A 230 25.80 6.19 -13.62
N LEU A 231 25.88 5.53 -14.77
CA LEU A 231 25.10 4.35 -15.12
C LEU A 231 25.99 3.11 -15.05
N ARG A 232 25.40 1.91 -14.91
CA ARG A 232 26.18 0.66 -14.92
C ARG A 232 26.58 0.18 -16.31
N SER A 233 26.12 0.86 -17.36
CA SER A 233 26.34 0.48 -18.75
C SER A 233 27.73 0.89 -19.23
N PRO A 234 28.50 0.00 -19.88
CA PRO A 234 29.74 0.35 -20.54
C PRO A 234 29.49 1.15 -21.81
N SER A 235 30.47 1.92 -22.25
CA SER A 235 30.47 2.49 -23.60
C SER A 235 30.73 1.41 -24.64
N ASP A 236 29.98 1.44 -25.75
CA ASP A 236 30.17 0.52 -26.87
C ASP A 236 31.47 0.80 -27.66
N THR A 237 31.96 2.03 -27.63
CA THR A 237 33.06 2.47 -28.49
C THR A 237 34.40 2.49 -27.76
N PHE A 238 34.40 2.82 -26.46
CA PHE A 238 35.62 3.04 -25.72
C PHE A 238 35.66 2.25 -24.42
N LYS A 239 36.64 1.34 -24.28
CA LYS A 239 36.86 0.55 -23.06
C LYS A 239 37.12 1.36 -21.81
N SER A 240 37.64 2.62 -21.96
CA SER A 240 37.93 3.57 -20.90
C SER A 240 36.75 4.50 -20.57
N LYS A 241 35.57 4.26 -21.14
CA LYS A 241 34.38 5.07 -20.88
C LYS A 241 33.21 4.21 -20.45
N ALA A 242 32.44 4.70 -19.48
CA ALA A 242 31.14 4.18 -19.09
C ALA A 242 30.05 5.22 -19.34
N LEU A 243 28.78 4.79 -19.34
CA LEU A 243 27.69 5.72 -19.59
C LEU A 243 27.32 6.51 -18.33
N VAL A 244 26.94 7.75 -18.56
CA VAL A 244 26.42 8.68 -17.55
C VAL A 244 25.15 9.35 -18.07
N VAL A 245 24.35 9.87 -17.16
CA VAL A 245 23.37 10.90 -17.51
C VAL A 245 24.11 12.22 -17.59
N CYS A 246 23.94 12.95 -18.69
CA CYS A 246 24.60 14.23 -18.96
C CYS A 246 23.71 15.44 -18.66
N PRO A 247 24.31 16.65 -18.48
CA PRO A 247 23.54 17.88 -18.49
C PRO A 247 22.74 17.99 -19.79
N GLY A 248 21.46 18.38 -19.68
CA GLY A 248 20.54 18.38 -20.82
C GLY A 248 19.72 17.09 -20.95
N GLN A 249 19.88 16.17 -19.99
CA GLN A 249 18.99 15.01 -19.81
C GLN A 249 19.07 14.00 -20.97
N SER A 250 20.29 13.63 -21.32
CA SER A 250 20.59 12.56 -22.28
C SER A 250 21.65 11.61 -21.72
N VAL A 251 21.67 10.38 -22.21
CA VAL A 251 22.73 9.42 -21.92
C VAL A 251 23.96 9.77 -22.78
N CYS A 252 25.10 9.86 -22.15
CA CYS A 252 26.37 10.06 -22.85
C CYS A 252 27.49 9.18 -22.24
N ALA A 253 28.71 9.27 -22.72
CA ALA A 253 29.84 8.46 -22.26
C ALA A 253 30.93 9.35 -21.64
N ASP A 254 31.32 9.04 -20.41
CA ASP A 254 32.39 9.74 -19.70
C ASP A 254 33.57 8.83 -19.36
N SER A 255 34.72 9.41 -19.07
CA SER A 255 35.92 8.64 -18.69
C SER A 255 35.67 7.91 -17.38
N VAL A 256 36.04 6.63 -17.29
CA VAL A 256 35.85 5.85 -16.07
C VAL A 256 36.57 6.39 -14.85
N GLU A 257 37.57 7.26 -15.04
CA GLU A 257 38.32 7.93 -13.96
C GLU A 257 37.64 9.19 -13.43
N ASP A 258 36.70 9.77 -14.19
CA ASP A 258 36.03 11.00 -13.79
C ASP A 258 35.15 10.76 -12.56
N ILE A 259 35.07 11.76 -11.70
CA ILE A 259 34.28 11.70 -10.49
C ILE A 259 32.87 12.21 -10.81
N ASN A 260 31.88 11.30 -10.82
CA ASN A 260 30.50 11.65 -11.03
C ASN A 260 29.62 11.20 -9.85
N SER A 261 28.43 11.73 -9.78
CA SER A 261 27.47 11.44 -8.71
C SER A 261 27.03 9.97 -8.69
N LEU A 262 26.74 9.46 -7.50
CA LEU A 262 26.16 8.15 -7.26
C LEU A 262 24.67 8.31 -6.98
N VAL A 263 23.86 7.89 -7.93
CA VAL A 263 22.39 7.95 -7.89
C VAL A 263 21.84 6.53 -8.06
N PRO A 264 21.88 5.72 -7.01
CA PRO A 264 21.46 4.33 -7.09
C PRO A 264 19.95 4.15 -7.03
N ALA A 265 19.54 2.91 -7.30
CA ALA A 265 18.23 2.39 -7.02
C ALA A 265 18.31 1.14 -6.14
N PHE A 266 17.21 0.79 -5.52
CA PHE A 266 17.01 -0.49 -4.83
C PHE A 266 15.51 -0.84 -4.77
N ASP A 267 15.21 -2.10 -4.49
CA ASP A 267 13.85 -2.60 -4.36
C ASP A 267 13.49 -2.72 -2.89
N LEU A 268 12.45 -1.99 -2.47
CA LEU A 268 11.93 -2.00 -1.11
C LEU A 268 10.82 -3.05 -0.97
N ASN A 269 10.94 -3.93 0.03
CA ASN A 269 9.92 -4.89 0.40
C ASN A 269 8.82 -4.21 1.22
N LEU A 270 7.58 -4.32 0.76
CA LEU A 270 6.41 -3.72 1.40
C LEU A 270 5.56 -4.72 2.21
N SER A 271 5.92 -6.00 2.29
CA SER A 271 5.09 -7.05 2.92
C SER A 271 4.74 -6.76 4.38
N ASP A 272 5.67 -6.13 5.11
CA ASP A 272 5.49 -5.74 6.50
C ASP A 272 5.05 -4.28 6.68
N VAL A 273 4.91 -3.52 5.59
CA VAL A 273 4.42 -2.15 5.67
C VAL A 273 2.92 -2.17 5.96
N SER A 274 2.50 -1.38 6.94
CA SER A 274 1.10 -1.20 7.30
C SER A 274 0.49 -0.03 6.53
N PHE A 275 1.19 1.10 6.52
CA PHE A 275 0.82 2.32 5.80
C PHE A 275 2.02 3.28 5.73
N ALA A 276 1.87 4.35 5.00
CA ALA A 276 2.81 5.44 4.89
C ALA A 276 2.15 6.79 5.22
N SER A 277 2.88 7.67 5.87
CA SER A 277 2.40 8.99 6.28
C SER A 277 3.44 10.06 5.98
N ALA A 278 2.99 11.25 5.57
CA ALA A 278 3.84 12.43 5.44
C ALA A 278 4.26 13.02 6.80
N ALA A 279 3.63 12.58 7.90
CA ALA A 279 4.11 12.91 9.24
C ALA A 279 5.48 12.26 9.49
N GLU A 280 6.40 13.00 10.06
CA GLU A 280 7.68 12.45 10.49
C GLU A 280 7.44 11.32 11.50
N ALA A 281 8.15 10.20 11.33
CA ALA A 281 8.03 9.06 12.24
C ALA A 281 8.88 9.30 13.49
N ALA A 282 8.33 8.98 14.67
CA ALA A 282 8.99 9.23 15.96
C ALA A 282 10.34 8.51 16.10
N SER A 283 10.49 7.31 15.50
CA SER A 283 11.73 6.54 15.53
C SER A 283 12.71 6.89 14.40
N SER A 284 12.29 7.64 13.40
CA SER A 284 13.12 8.08 12.29
C SER A 284 13.61 9.52 12.45
N SER A 285 14.05 9.91 13.64
CA SER A 285 14.43 11.27 14.01
C SER A 285 15.63 11.78 13.20
N TYR A 286 15.42 12.05 11.93
CA TYR A 286 16.41 12.67 11.06
C TYR A 286 16.55 14.17 11.35
N SER A 287 15.49 14.82 11.83
CA SER A 287 15.44 16.26 12.06
C SER A 287 14.97 16.65 13.45
N GLY A 288 14.78 15.68 14.35
CA GLY A 288 14.33 15.93 15.71
C GLY A 288 12.81 15.96 15.83
N PHE A 289 12.18 14.80 15.71
CA PHE A 289 10.77 14.61 16.03
C PHE A 289 10.43 15.22 17.39
N LYS A 290 9.43 16.07 17.44
CA LYS A 290 8.98 16.73 18.65
C LYS A 290 7.59 16.23 19.02
N ALA A 291 7.49 15.51 20.12
CA ALA A 291 6.21 15.24 20.73
C ALA A 291 5.60 16.56 21.25
N ASN A 292 4.28 16.67 21.18
CA ASN A 292 3.51 17.85 21.59
C ASN A 292 3.81 19.12 20.77
N ASP A 293 4.26 18.98 19.53
CA ASP A 293 4.52 20.08 18.62
C ASP A 293 3.50 20.08 17.48
N THR A 294 2.92 21.24 17.20
CA THR A 294 1.98 21.46 16.10
C THR A 294 2.69 21.89 14.80
N ASP A 295 4.00 22.15 14.85
CA ASP A 295 4.79 22.62 13.71
C ASP A 295 5.33 21.50 12.83
N ASN A 296 4.83 20.26 12.96
CA ASN A 296 5.19 19.17 12.08
C ASN A 296 4.65 19.43 10.66
N THR A 297 5.49 20.01 9.82
CA THR A 297 5.15 20.26 8.41
C THR A 297 5.11 18.96 7.65
N MET A 298 4.02 18.72 6.93
CA MET A 298 3.87 17.59 6.02
C MET A 298 4.15 18.04 4.59
N THR A 299 4.95 17.26 3.86
CA THR A 299 5.17 17.46 2.43
C THR A 299 4.31 16.47 1.65
N ALA A 300 3.47 16.98 0.77
CA ALA A 300 2.60 16.14 -0.06
C ALA A 300 3.40 15.12 -0.84
N ASN A 301 2.89 13.88 -0.90
CA ASN A 301 3.48 12.74 -1.60
C ASN A 301 4.93 12.38 -1.15
N THR A 302 5.34 12.82 0.05
CA THR A 302 6.62 12.45 0.65
C THR A 302 6.34 11.77 1.98
N TYR A 303 6.68 10.50 2.09
CA TYR A 303 6.22 9.65 3.17
C TYR A 303 7.35 9.03 3.99
N THR A 304 7.09 8.80 5.26
CA THR A 304 7.80 7.85 6.11
C THR A 304 6.94 6.59 6.30
N LEU A 305 7.57 5.43 6.37
CA LEU A 305 6.88 4.14 6.44
C LEU A 305 6.54 3.75 7.88
N ARG A 306 5.39 3.09 8.06
CA ARG A 306 4.99 2.43 9.30
C ARG A 306 4.84 0.94 9.04
N TYR A 307 5.58 0.17 9.80
CA TYR A 307 5.61 -1.28 9.68
C TYR A 307 4.63 -1.92 10.67
N LYS A 308 4.15 -3.11 10.33
CA LYS A 308 3.33 -3.91 11.23
C LYS A 308 4.13 -4.23 12.49
N SER A 309 3.49 -4.11 13.64
CA SER A 309 4.09 -4.55 14.90
C SER A 309 4.27 -6.06 14.88
N SER A 310 5.50 -6.54 15.02
CA SER A 310 5.80 -7.97 15.10
C SER A 310 5.83 -8.38 16.57
N GLY A 311 4.84 -9.17 17.00
CA GLY A 311 4.80 -9.75 18.34
C GLY A 311 3.50 -9.52 19.07
N ASN A 312 3.38 -10.10 20.26
CA ASN A 312 2.26 -9.93 21.19
C ASN A 312 2.28 -8.53 21.84
N GLU A 313 2.41 -7.46 21.07
CA GLU A 313 2.23 -6.14 21.61
C GLU A 313 0.76 -5.98 22.02
N GLU A 314 0.52 -6.06 23.29
CA GLU A 314 -0.80 -5.91 23.92
C GLU A 314 -1.32 -4.46 23.85
N ALA A 315 -0.59 -3.52 23.23
CA ALA A 315 -1.04 -2.15 23.07
C ALA A 315 -2.32 -2.11 22.24
N VAL A 316 -3.35 -1.49 22.78
CA VAL A 316 -4.65 -1.31 22.14
C VAL A 316 -4.91 0.17 21.98
N ILE A 317 -5.42 0.56 20.83
CA ILE A 317 -5.93 1.90 20.55
C ILE A 317 -7.29 1.79 19.88
N SER A 318 -8.29 2.44 20.45
CA SER A 318 -9.65 2.45 19.93
C SER A 318 -10.23 3.86 19.89
N LEU A 319 -11.09 4.11 18.91
CA LEU A 319 -11.85 5.34 18.74
C LEU A 319 -13.29 5.14 19.19
N ASN A 320 -13.79 6.06 19.97
CA ASN A 320 -15.18 6.12 20.39
C ASN A 320 -15.70 7.57 20.25
N GLY A 321 -16.11 7.94 19.04
CA GLY A 321 -16.66 9.27 18.76
C GLY A 321 -15.63 10.38 18.94
N THR A 322 -15.62 11.03 20.11
CA THR A 322 -14.73 12.13 20.47
C THR A 322 -13.57 11.69 21.36
N GLU A 323 -13.44 10.41 21.65
CA GLU A 323 -12.42 9.88 22.56
C GLU A 323 -11.51 8.86 21.88
N ILE A 324 -10.23 8.92 22.20
CA ILE A 324 -9.25 7.87 21.94
C ILE A 324 -8.96 7.18 23.28
N ASN A 325 -9.08 5.85 23.30
CA ASN A 325 -8.69 5.04 24.44
C ASN A 325 -7.47 4.22 24.09
N VAL A 326 -6.40 4.35 24.85
CA VAL A 326 -5.16 3.57 24.72
C VAL A 326 -4.98 2.67 25.93
N LYS A 327 -4.43 1.46 25.72
CA LYS A 327 -4.05 0.50 26.76
C LYS A 327 -2.70 -0.09 26.45
N ASN A 328 -1.91 -0.37 27.48
CA ASN A 328 -0.55 -0.90 27.37
C ASN A 328 0.33 -0.07 26.42
N ALA A 329 0.17 1.27 26.47
CA ALA A 329 0.74 2.19 25.49
C ALA A 329 1.87 3.06 26.07
N ASN A 330 2.32 2.78 27.29
CA ASN A 330 3.41 3.54 27.92
C ASN A 330 4.66 3.60 27.01
N GLU A 331 5.32 4.76 26.96
CA GLU A 331 6.48 5.04 26.09
C GLU A 331 6.21 5.00 24.58
N LYS A 332 4.96 4.80 24.13
CA LYS A 332 4.58 4.93 22.73
C LYS A 332 4.16 6.36 22.40
N TYR A 333 4.12 6.68 21.11
CA TYR A 333 3.58 7.94 20.62
C TYR A 333 2.20 7.74 20.02
N LEU A 334 1.23 8.53 20.49
CA LEU A 334 -0.05 8.71 19.82
C LEU A 334 0.12 9.74 18.72
N MET A 335 -0.24 9.35 17.51
CA MET A 335 -0.25 10.21 16.33
C MET A 335 -1.67 10.45 15.87
N VAL A 336 -2.02 11.71 15.65
CA VAL A 336 -3.29 12.12 15.06
C VAL A 336 -2.99 13.02 13.87
N GLN A 337 -3.42 12.62 12.70
CA GLN A 337 -3.15 13.32 11.44
C GLN A 337 -4.42 13.59 10.66
N ASN A 338 -4.54 14.78 10.11
CA ASN A 338 -5.50 15.14 9.08
C ASN A 338 -4.79 15.92 7.94
N ASN A 339 -5.53 16.49 7.01
CA ASN A 339 -4.94 17.24 5.89
C ASN A 339 -4.31 18.59 6.32
N ASN A 340 -4.60 19.08 7.51
CA ASN A 340 -4.10 20.35 8.01
C ASN A 340 -2.81 20.23 8.83
N GLY A 341 -2.50 19.02 9.32
CA GLY A 341 -1.31 18.81 10.14
C GLY A 341 -1.30 17.47 10.86
N VAL A 342 -0.33 17.33 11.73
CA VAL A 342 -0.16 16.17 12.60
C VAL A 342 0.04 16.63 14.04
N TYR A 343 -0.54 15.90 14.97
CA TYR A 343 -0.33 16.02 16.41
C TYR A 343 0.31 14.73 16.92
N ALA A 344 1.37 14.87 17.71
CA ALA A 344 2.09 13.76 18.32
C ALA A 344 2.10 13.93 19.84
N LEU A 345 1.71 12.91 20.59
CA LEU A 345 1.70 12.87 22.04
C LEU A 345 2.44 11.64 22.55
N LYS A 346 3.48 11.83 23.36
CA LYS A 346 4.08 10.73 24.11
C LYS A 346 3.10 10.25 25.19
N ILE A 347 2.86 8.96 25.23
CA ILE A 347 1.99 8.33 26.23
C ILE A 347 2.85 7.96 27.44
N ASP A 348 2.51 8.52 28.60
CA ASP A 348 3.27 8.36 29.86
C ASP A 348 2.64 7.33 30.81
N SER A 349 1.57 6.66 30.39
CA SER A 349 0.87 5.67 31.20
C SER A 349 0.35 4.50 30.35
N ASP A 350 0.19 3.33 30.97
CA ASP A 350 -0.33 2.14 30.29
C ASP A 350 -1.76 2.30 29.78
N ASN A 351 -2.59 3.10 30.49
CA ASN A 351 -3.98 3.34 30.11
C ASN A 351 -4.28 4.83 30.16
N GLN A 352 -4.78 5.37 29.07
CA GLN A 352 -5.12 6.77 28.96
C GLN A 352 -6.31 6.98 28.03
N THR A 353 -7.15 7.98 28.37
CA THR A 353 -8.20 8.50 27.49
C THR A 353 -7.83 9.92 27.07
N ILE A 354 -7.88 10.18 25.77
CA ILE A 354 -7.57 11.48 25.16
C ILE A 354 -8.83 11.96 24.43
N ASN A 355 -9.30 13.17 24.74
CA ASN A 355 -10.45 13.75 24.07
C ASN A 355 -10.01 14.54 22.84
N ALA A 356 -10.87 14.59 21.82
CA ALA A 356 -10.62 15.38 20.61
C ALA A 356 -10.38 16.86 20.96
N SER A 357 -11.12 17.42 21.90
CA SER A 357 -10.99 18.80 22.38
C SER A 357 -9.64 19.12 23.02
N ASP A 358 -8.87 18.11 23.44
CA ASP A 358 -7.54 18.27 24.03
C ASP A 358 -6.46 18.34 22.93
N ILE A 359 -6.81 18.04 21.67
CA ILE A 359 -5.90 18.01 20.54
C ILE A 359 -6.08 19.26 19.68
N GLN A 360 -5.02 20.02 19.56
CA GLN A 360 -4.95 21.22 18.74
C GLN A 360 -4.03 20.99 17.55
N MET A 361 -4.61 21.08 16.32
CA MET A 361 -3.90 20.76 15.06
C MET A 361 -3.14 21.96 14.47
N GLY A 362 -3.25 23.13 15.09
CA GLY A 362 -2.62 24.37 14.67
C GLY A 362 -2.46 25.35 15.84
N SER A 363 -2.09 26.59 15.57
CA SER A 363 -1.80 27.58 16.62
C SER A 363 -3.03 28.30 17.19
N ALA A 364 -4.17 28.24 16.52
CA ALA A 364 -5.40 28.91 16.94
C ALA A 364 -6.30 28.00 17.78
N GLU A 365 -7.05 28.57 18.72
CA GLU A 365 -8.05 27.83 19.51
C GLU A 365 -9.12 27.16 18.64
N SER A 366 -9.43 27.76 17.46
CA SER A 366 -10.32 27.18 16.46
C SER A 366 -9.78 25.91 15.80
N ASP A 367 -8.49 25.59 15.99
CA ASP A 367 -7.83 24.42 15.39
C ASP A 367 -7.95 23.17 16.28
N LYS A 368 -8.67 23.26 17.40
CA LYS A 368 -9.03 22.13 18.23
C LYS A 368 -9.99 21.19 17.48
N LEU A 369 -9.75 19.91 17.67
CA LEU A 369 -10.61 18.89 17.04
C LEU A 369 -11.97 18.81 17.75
N ALA A 370 -13.04 18.80 16.97
CA ALA A 370 -14.38 18.49 17.47
C ALA A 370 -14.61 16.97 17.59
N ASN A 371 -13.97 16.18 16.73
CA ASN A 371 -14.04 14.71 16.69
C ASN A 371 -12.90 14.17 15.82
N PHE A 372 -12.80 12.86 15.69
CA PHE A 372 -11.76 12.16 14.90
C PHE A 372 -12.22 11.69 13.51
N ASN A 373 -13.40 12.08 13.02
CA ASN A 373 -14.00 11.51 11.81
C ASN A 373 -13.13 11.65 10.54
N ASN A 374 -12.33 12.70 10.45
CA ASN A 374 -11.44 12.96 9.31
C ASN A 374 -9.95 12.81 9.67
N CYS A 375 -9.66 12.11 10.75
CA CYS A 375 -8.31 11.90 11.21
C CYS A 375 -7.86 10.45 10.99
N LYS A 376 -6.59 10.28 10.65
CA LYS A 376 -5.87 9.02 10.81
C LYS A 376 -5.25 9.04 12.20
N VAL A 377 -5.48 7.99 12.97
CA VAL A 377 -5.02 7.89 14.37
C VAL A 377 -4.30 6.58 14.56
N TRP A 378 -3.11 6.62 15.14
CA TRP A 378 -2.33 5.42 15.43
C TRP A 378 -1.41 5.59 16.64
N LEU A 379 -0.97 4.47 17.19
CA LEU A 379 0.18 4.41 18.10
C LEU A 379 1.41 3.98 17.33
N GLU A 380 2.55 4.59 17.61
CA GLU A 380 3.84 4.14 17.08
C GLU A 380 4.89 3.97 18.15
N SER A 381 5.82 3.04 17.92
CA SER A 381 6.94 2.77 18.82
C SER A 381 8.18 3.51 18.38
N THR A 382 8.96 3.97 19.35
CA THR A 382 10.29 4.56 19.13
C THR A 382 11.34 3.48 19.21
N ASN A 383 11.86 3.06 18.06
CA ASN A 383 13.01 2.17 18.00
C ASN A 383 14.24 2.94 17.51
N ALA A 384 15.42 2.63 18.08
CA ALA A 384 16.67 3.27 17.71
C ALA A 384 17.11 2.99 16.26
N ASP A 385 16.53 1.98 15.60
CA ASP A 385 16.98 1.45 14.31
C ASP A 385 16.28 2.06 13.09
N ARG A 386 15.69 3.23 13.22
CA ARG A 386 14.99 3.96 12.16
C ARG A 386 13.80 3.22 11.49
N ILE A 387 13.38 2.08 12.06
CA ILE A 387 12.16 1.38 11.67
C ILE A 387 11.06 1.70 12.67
N THR A 388 10.00 2.33 12.19
CA THR A 388 8.84 2.69 13.01
C THR A 388 7.75 1.64 12.86
N THR A 389 7.44 0.93 13.94
CA THR A 389 6.26 0.06 13.99
C THR A 389 5.05 0.84 14.47
N ALA A 390 3.90 0.59 13.85
CA ALA A 390 2.68 1.29 14.20
C ALA A 390 1.45 0.39 14.25
N LYS A 391 0.48 0.80 15.06
CA LYS A 391 -0.83 0.17 15.15
C LYS A 391 -1.91 1.23 14.94
N MET A 392 -2.69 1.08 13.86
CA MET A 392 -3.83 1.97 13.58
C MET A 392 -4.90 1.83 14.65
N ALA A 393 -5.53 2.93 15.00
CA ALA A 393 -6.73 2.92 15.81
C ALA A 393 -7.87 2.21 15.06
N VAL A 394 -8.63 1.42 15.78
CA VAL A 394 -9.83 0.76 15.26
C VAL A 394 -11.08 1.43 15.83
N THR A 395 -12.08 1.65 14.99
CA THR A 395 -13.37 2.16 15.41
C THR A 395 -14.25 0.98 15.84
N THR A 396 -14.71 1.00 17.07
CA THR A 396 -15.52 -0.08 17.62
C THR A 396 -16.98 0.03 17.17
N ILE A 397 -17.49 -1.01 16.53
CA ILE A 397 -18.90 -1.14 16.15
C ILE A 397 -19.66 -1.71 17.35
N ASN A 398 -20.45 -0.88 18.02
CA ASN A 398 -21.18 -1.24 19.24
C ASN A 398 -22.60 -1.79 18.96
N SER A 399 -23.17 -1.46 17.81
CA SER A 399 -24.52 -1.89 17.42
C SER A 399 -24.62 -2.15 15.93
N ILE A 400 -25.42 -3.13 15.56
CA ILE A 400 -25.70 -3.56 14.20
C ILE A 400 -27.21 -3.46 13.96
N GLU A 401 -27.60 -2.91 12.84
CA GLU A 401 -28.98 -2.96 12.36
C GLU A 401 -29.03 -3.68 11.01
N ILE A 402 -29.79 -4.77 10.98
CA ILE A 402 -30.09 -5.53 9.76
C ILE A 402 -31.57 -5.33 9.45
N THR A 403 -31.87 -4.95 8.22
CA THR A 403 -33.23 -4.67 7.74
C THR A 403 -33.50 -5.41 6.43
N ASP A 404 -34.73 -5.23 5.92
CA ASP A 404 -35.20 -5.81 4.65
C ASP A 404 -35.19 -7.35 4.62
N ILE A 405 -35.49 -7.99 5.74
CA ILE A 405 -35.69 -9.44 5.78
C ILE A 405 -37.18 -9.75 5.84
N THR A 406 -37.72 -10.37 4.81
CA THR A 406 -39.09 -10.83 4.78
C THR A 406 -39.26 -12.06 5.67
N ALA A 407 -40.18 -11.99 6.63
CA ALA A 407 -40.51 -13.15 7.48
C ALA A 407 -40.96 -14.35 6.63
N PRO A 408 -40.59 -15.59 6.99
CA PRO A 408 -40.92 -16.76 6.19
C PRO A 408 -42.45 -17.00 6.16
N VAL A 409 -42.96 -17.17 4.94
CA VAL A 409 -44.37 -17.45 4.68
C VAL A 409 -44.50 -18.86 4.10
N ALA A 410 -45.37 -19.67 4.69
CA ALA A 410 -45.56 -21.06 4.25
C ALA A 410 -45.88 -21.16 2.75
N GLY A 411 -45.16 -22.01 2.05
CA GLY A 411 -45.25 -22.20 0.60
C GLY A 411 -44.53 -21.18 -0.26
N SER A 412 -44.00 -20.10 0.33
CA SER A 412 -43.23 -19.05 -0.39
C SER A 412 -41.73 -19.30 -0.27
N ALA A 413 -40.99 -18.84 -1.25
CA ALA A 413 -39.51 -18.86 -1.23
C ALA A 413 -38.96 -18.02 -0.07
N PHE A 414 -37.85 -18.46 0.46
CA PHE A 414 -37.11 -17.68 1.45
C PHE A 414 -36.49 -16.43 0.81
N ASP A 415 -36.48 -15.37 1.59
CA ASP A 415 -35.68 -14.19 1.29
C ASP A 415 -34.18 -14.51 1.45
N THR A 416 -33.34 -14.11 0.50
CA THR A 416 -31.93 -14.48 0.47
C THR A 416 -30.97 -13.29 0.69
N GLU A 417 -31.49 -12.07 0.72
CA GLU A 417 -30.72 -10.87 0.90
C GLU A 417 -31.30 -10.01 2.03
N ALA A 418 -30.43 -9.26 2.70
CA ALA A 418 -30.80 -8.29 3.72
C ALA A 418 -30.09 -6.98 3.45
N ALA A 419 -30.46 -5.91 4.14
CA ALA A 419 -29.74 -4.65 4.16
C ALA A 419 -29.02 -4.45 5.49
N CYS A 420 -27.80 -3.88 5.45
CA CYS A 420 -27.04 -3.46 6.61
C CYS A 420 -26.38 -2.11 6.34
N ALA A 421 -26.95 -1.04 6.86
CA ALA A 421 -26.43 0.33 6.70
C ALA A 421 -25.41 0.72 7.79
N THR A 422 -25.05 -0.22 8.69
CA THR A 422 -24.13 0.07 9.79
C THR A 422 -22.74 0.43 9.26
N THR A 423 -22.26 1.62 9.61
CA THR A 423 -20.92 2.08 9.25
C THR A 423 -19.86 1.10 9.76
N GLY A 424 -18.87 0.79 8.93
CA GLY A 424 -17.77 -0.12 9.29
C GLY A 424 -18.04 -1.60 9.00
N VAL A 425 -19.21 -1.97 8.52
CA VAL A 425 -19.50 -3.31 8.03
C VAL A 425 -19.09 -3.43 6.55
N SER A 426 -18.49 -4.55 6.17
CA SER A 426 -17.88 -4.75 4.85
C SER A 426 -18.89 -4.84 3.70
N THR A 427 -20.13 -5.23 3.96
CA THR A 427 -21.20 -5.32 2.95
C THR A 427 -22.47 -4.63 3.41
N THR A 428 -23.13 -3.91 2.49
CA THR A 428 -24.44 -3.30 2.73
C THR A 428 -25.60 -4.24 2.38
N THR A 429 -25.34 -5.32 1.63
CA THR A 429 -26.32 -6.32 1.20
C THR A 429 -25.83 -7.73 1.56
N PRO A 430 -25.87 -8.11 2.86
CA PRO A 430 -25.42 -9.43 3.28
C PRO A 430 -26.45 -10.52 2.91
N THR A 431 -25.94 -11.71 2.62
CA THR A 431 -26.77 -12.89 2.34
C THR A 431 -27.46 -13.41 3.62
N VAL A 432 -28.74 -13.76 3.50
CA VAL A 432 -29.51 -14.41 4.56
C VAL A 432 -29.49 -15.95 4.40
N THR A 433 -29.05 -16.63 5.44
CA THR A 433 -29.11 -18.09 5.54
C THR A 433 -30.26 -18.46 6.46
N TRP A 434 -31.15 -19.33 5.99
CA TRP A 434 -32.26 -19.83 6.79
C TRP A 434 -31.93 -21.16 7.45
N ILE A 435 -32.28 -21.31 8.73
CA ILE A 435 -31.94 -22.47 9.54
C ILE A 435 -33.22 -23.07 10.13
N HIS A 436 -33.37 -24.39 10.01
CA HIS A 436 -34.41 -25.19 10.66
C HIS A 436 -33.81 -26.47 11.25
N GLY A 437 -34.09 -26.75 12.52
CA GLY A 437 -33.56 -27.94 13.21
C GLY A 437 -32.03 -27.97 13.35
N GLY A 438 -31.35 -26.82 13.21
CA GLY A 438 -29.89 -26.72 13.23
C GLY A 438 -29.24 -26.80 11.84
N GLU A 439 -29.97 -27.11 10.80
CA GLU A 439 -29.47 -27.25 9.43
C GLU A 439 -29.91 -26.09 8.54
N SER A 440 -29.07 -25.74 7.57
CA SER A 440 -29.40 -24.74 6.55
C SER A 440 -30.43 -25.28 5.59
N VAL A 441 -31.46 -24.45 5.30
CA VAL A 441 -32.54 -24.79 4.39
C VAL A 441 -32.70 -23.79 3.27
N THR A 442 -33.13 -24.26 2.11
CA THR A 442 -33.33 -23.44 0.90
C THR A 442 -34.71 -23.77 0.28
N GLY A 443 -35.11 -23.00 -0.74
CA GLY A 443 -36.38 -23.20 -1.45
C GLY A 443 -37.57 -22.52 -0.74
N ASN A 444 -38.64 -23.23 -0.52
CA ASN A 444 -39.87 -22.66 0.07
C ASN A 444 -40.04 -23.03 1.54
N ALA A 445 -40.55 -22.10 2.32
CA ALA A 445 -40.87 -22.34 3.72
C ALA A 445 -42.00 -23.34 3.89
N GLY A 446 -41.84 -24.32 4.79
CA GLY A 446 -42.87 -25.30 5.15
C GLY A 446 -43.98 -24.69 5.99
N TYR A 447 -45.06 -25.47 6.19
CA TYR A 447 -46.18 -25.10 7.05
C TYR A 447 -45.85 -25.40 8.52
N ASN A 448 -46.39 -24.61 9.44
CA ASN A 448 -46.25 -24.78 10.89
C ASN A 448 -44.80 -24.97 11.37
N THR A 449 -43.85 -24.38 10.67
CA THR A 449 -42.43 -24.60 10.86
C THR A 449 -41.73 -23.33 11.38
N LYS A 450 -40.84 -23.49 12.36
CA LYS A 450 -40.04 -22.40 12.92
C LYS A 450 -38.70 -22.29 12.18
N TYR A 451 -38.35 -21.07 11.76
CA TYR A 451 -37.09 -20.77 11.08
C TYR A 451 -36.32 -19.70 11.81
N THR A 452 -35.00 -19.75 11.66
CA THR A 452 -34.08 -18.73 12.13
C THR A 452 -33.35 -18.13 10.91
N ALA A 453 -33.46 -16.83 10.74
CA ALA A 453 -32.57 -16.09 9.80
C ALA A 453 -31.21 -15.92 10.44
N SER A 454 -30.15 -16.10 9.67
CA SER A 454 -28.76 -15.95 10.07
C SER A 454 -27.99 -15.14 9.02
N VAL A 455 -27.28 -14.12 9.46
CA VAL A 455 -26.50 -13.21 8.62
C VAL A 455 -25.08 -13.13 9.18
N THR A 456 -24.08 -13.39 8.34
CA THR A 456 -22.67 -13.25 8.73
C THR A 456 -22.12 -11.94 8.21
N LEU A 457 -21.45 -11.20 9.09
CA LEU A 457 -20.87 -9.88 8.81
C LEU A 457 -19.39 -9.85 9.18
N THR A 458 -18.60 -9.15 8.38
CA THR A 458 -17.20 -8.84 8.65
C THR A 458 -17.02 -7.31 8.79
N ALA A 459 -16.06 -6.89 9.58
CA ALA A 459 -15.73 -5.47 9.71
C ALA A 459 -14.83 -5.02 8.55
N LYS A 460 -14.99 -3.77 8.11
CA LYS A 460 -14.04 -3.11 7.19
C LYS A 460 -12.70 -2.89 7.89
N ALA A 461 -11.64 -2.70 7.11
CA ALA A 461 -10.36 -2.25 7.63
C ALA A 461 -10.53 -0.97 8.49
N GLY A 462 -9.89 -0.94 9.65
CA GLY A 462 -10.02 0.16 10.62
C GLY A 462 -11.26 0.08 11.52
N TYR A 463 -12.03 -1.02 11.46
CA TYR A 463 -13.18 -1.27 12.34
C TYR A 463 -13.07 -2.63 13.02
N GLU A 464 -13.69 -2.74 14.20
CA GLU A 464 -13.84 -4.01 14.91
C GLU A 464 -15.22 -4.08 15.58
N PHE A 465 -15.76 -5.28 15.75
CA PHE A 465 -16.98 -5.46 16.54
C PHE A 465 -16.66 -5.47 18.04
N ALA A 466 -17.41 -4.68 18.83
CA ALA A 466 -17.33 -4.70 20.29
C ALA A 466 -17.44 -6.14 20.84
N SER A 467 -16.83 -6.40 21.99
CA SER A 467 -16.95 -7.71 22.65
C SER A 467 -18.40 -8.06 23.00
N ASN A 468 -19.21 -7.04 23.25
CA ASN A 468 -20.63 -7.10 23.61
C ASN A 468 -21.52 -6.39 22.57
N VAL A 469 -21.15 -6.43 21.30
CA VAL A 469 -21.91 -5.82 20.21
C VAL A 469 -23.36 -6.29 20.24
N LYS A 470 -24.28 -5.36 20.10
CA LYS A 470 -25.73 -5.64 20.06
C LYS A 470 -26.19 -5.61 18.60
N ALA A 471 -27.19 -6.43 18.29
CA ALA A 471 -27.79 -6.42 16.95
C ALA A 471 -29.31 -6.41 17.00
N THR A 472 -29.89 -5.77 15.99
CA THR A 472 -31.30 -5.88 15.68
C THR A 472 -31.50 -6.43 14.27
N MET A 473 -32.63 -7.15 14.08
CA MET A 473 -33.07 -7.64 12.78
C MET A 473 -34.53 -7.19 12.60
N ASP A 474 -34.78 -6.30 11.64
CA ASP A 474 -36.06 -5.59 11.46
C ASP A 474 -36.58 -4.96 12.76
N GLY A 475 -35.72 -4.26 13.49
CA GLY A 475 -36.02 -3.61 14.75
C GLY A 475 -36.19 -4.55 15.96
N LYS A 476 -36.02 -5.88 15.78
CA LYS A 476 -36.11 -6.87 16.86
C LYS A 476 -34.74 -7.26 17.36
N ALA A 477 -34.57 -7.38 18.67
CA ALA A 477 -33.32 -7.83 19.25
C ALA A 477 -32.89 -9.20 18.70
N ALA A 478 -31.69 -9.30 18.19
CA ALA A 478 -31.11 -10.49 17.61
C ALA A 478 -29.91 -11.00 18.44
N SER A 479 -29.67 -12.31 18.35
CA SER A 479 -28.50 -12.93 18.97
C SER A 479 -27.25 -12.69 18.12
N VAL A 480 -26.10 -12.44 18.77
CA VAL A 480 -24.81 -12.27 18.11
C VAL A 480 -23.83 -13.34 18.59
N THR A 481 -23.20 -14.01 17.65
CA THR A 481 -22.12 -14.95 17.91
C THR A 481 -20.84 -14.44 17.21
N LYS A 482 -19.71 -14.34 17.92
CA LYS A 482 -18.42 -14.01 17.35
C LYS A 482 -17.78 -15.22 16.67
N ASN A 483 -17.24 -14.99 15.49
CA ASN A 483 -16.47 -15.95 14.69
C ASN A 483 -15.02 -15.44 14.56
N GLN A 484 -14.15 -16.26 13.97
CA GLN A 484 -12.76 -15.89 13.74
C GLN A 484 -12.63 -14.62 12.87
N ASP A 485 -13.47 -14.48 11.84
CA ASP A 485 -13.40 -13.41 10.84
C ASP A 485 -14.55 -12.39 10.94
N GLY A 486 -15.37 -12.45 11.99
CA GLY A 486 -16.50 -11.53 12.12
C GLY A 486 -17.53 -11.91 13.15
N ILE A 487 -18.81 -11.66 12.84
CA ILE A 487 -19.95 -12.02 13.68
C ILE A 487 -21.05 -12.68 12.85
N THR A 488 -21.83 -13.52 13.51
CA THR A 488 -23.10 -14.02 12.98
C THR A 488 -24.24 -13.46 13.80
N VAL A 489 -25.18 -12.79 13.15
CA VAL A 489 -26.41 -12.23 13.74
C VAL A 489 -27.56 -13.15 13.39
N SER A 490 -28.34 -13.57 14.38
CA SER A 490 -29.45 -14.54 14.18
C SER A 490 -30.72 -14.08 14.87
N TYR A 491 -31.86 -14.29 14.19
CA TYR A 491 -33.19 -14.03 14.75
C TYR A 491 -34.14 -15.18 14.41
N SER A 492 -34.85 -15.70 15.43
CA SER A 492 -35.85 -16.78 15.27
C SER A 492 -37.26 -16.21 15.09
N TYR A 493 -37.84 -16.48 13.94
CA TYR A 493 -39.22 -16.09 13.63
C TYR A 493 -40.23 -17.00 14.29
N LYS A 494 -41.49 -16.54 14.39
CA LYS A 494 -42.61 -17.39 14.77
C LYS A 494 -42.82 -18.49 13.73
N LYS A 495 -43.48 -19.57 14.12
CA LYS A 495 -43.87 -20.63 13.17
C LYS A 495 -44.67 -20.04 12.01
N THR A 496 -44.44 -20.53 10.81
CA THR A 496 -45.27 -20.26 9.63
C THR A 496 -46.71 -20.72 9.84
N ALA A 497 -47.62 -20.23 9.03
CA ALA A 497 -49.02 -20.63 9.11
C ALA A 497 -49.18 -22.15 8.95
N PRO A 498 -50.16 -22.79 9.63
CA PRO A 498 -50.49 -24.19 9.37
C PRO A 498 -51.06 -24.34 7.94
N LYS A 499 -50.98 -25.53 7.39
CA LYS A 499 -51.62 -25.84 6.12
C LYS A 499 -53.12 -25.62 6.24
N ALA A 500 -53.68 -24.80 5.35
CA ALA A 500 -55.12 -24.61 5.37
C ALA A 500 -55.84 -25.94 5.08
N VAL A 501 -56.79 -26.28 5.92
CA VAL A 501 -57.69 -27.40 5.66
C VAL A 501 -58.84 -26.83 4.84
N SER A 502 -58.87 -27.12 3.53
CA SER A 502 -60.06 -26.90 2.73
C SER A 502 -61.16 -27.81 3.26
N ASN A 503 -62.45 -27.55 2.98
CA ASN A 503 -63.64 -28.25 3.40
C ASN A 503 -63.61 -29.81 3.29
N ALA A 504 -62.48 -30.41 3.47
CA ALA A 504 -62.27 -31.84 3.42
C ALA A 504 -62.60 -32.46 4.80
N TYR A 505 -63.40 -33.48 4.80
CA TYR A 505 -63.48 -34.35 5.93
C TYR A 505 -62.13 -34.99 6.19
N PHE A 506 -61.67 -34.93 7.42
CA PHE A 506 -60.50 -35.71 7.81
C PHE A 506 -60.91 -37.19 7.84
N ALA A 507 -60.33 -37.97 6.97
CA ALA A 507 -60.58 -39.40 6.90
C ALA A 507 -59.87 -40.15 8.04
N THR A 508 -58.77 -39.60 8.54
CA THR A 508 -57.95 -40.23 9.59
C THR A 508 -57.31 -39.19 10.52
N VAL A 509 -56.82 -39.66 11.68
CA VAL A 509 -56.06 -38.84 12.62
C VAL A 509 -54.71 -38.34 11.95
N ASP A 510 -54.20 -39.07 10.98
CA ASP A 510 -52.95 -38.69 10.28
C ASP A 510 -53.18 -37.50 9.37
N ASP A 511 -54.35 -37.34 8.73
CA ASP A 511 -54.69 -36.12 7.98
C ASP A 511 -54.69 -34.87 8.88
N LEU A 512 -55.08 -35.03 10.13
CA LEU A 512 -55.09 -33.97 11.14
C LEU A 512 -53.65 -33.63 11.56
N LYS A 513 -52.80 -34.63 11.70
CA LYS A 513 -51.39 -34.43 12.01
C LYS A 513 -50.66 -33.68 10.90
N ASP A 514 -50.90 -34.04 9.63
CA ASP A 514 -50.30 -33.34 8.48
C ASP A 514 -50.70 -31.86 8.41
N CYS A 515 -51.94 -31.53 8.82
CA CYS A 515 -52.43 -30.16 8.82
C CYS A 515 -51.89 -29.31 9.98
N TYR A 516 -51.71 -29.92 11.15
CA TYR A 516 -51.38 -29.20 12.38
C TYR A 516 -50.02 -29.57 12.97
N ASN A 517 -49.31 -30.52 12.36
CA ASN A 517 -47.99 -30.99 12.81
C ASN A 517 -47.99 -31.35 14.31
N ILE A 518 -49.00 -32.16 14.74
CA ILE A 518 -49.20 -32.59 16.12
C ILE A 518 -48.33 -33.81 16.41
#